data_d6043eb60c88989537eebf5527e3d513
#
_entry.id   d6043eb60c88989537eebf5527e3d513
#
_cell.length_a   1.000
_cell.length_b   1.000
_cell.length_c   1.000
_cell.angle_alpha   90.00
_cell.angle_beta   90.00
_cell.angle_gamma   90.00
#
_symmetry.space_group_name_H-M   'P 1'
#
loop_
_entity.id
_entity.type
_entity.pdbx_description
1 polymer ?
#
loop_
_entity_poly.entity_id
_entity_poly.type
_entity_poly.pdbx_seq_one_letter_code
_entity_poly.pdbx_strand_id
1 'polypeptide(L)'
;MAITWADILDWTTGPLDSIASDLAASSKALVSAANDGQDCAAAIQSQGSAVTAIRTAAAKNMASLAQVATNVNSAMMAIEGARDGVATVMANVQSAQAYAAENHCTIAADGSVSSNAYNEDETTKQQAFLAADSLQKTVNKIIKDADQVDTD
;
A
#
# COMPACT_ATOMS: atom_id res chain seq x y z
N MET A 1 12.45 14.43 0.70
CA MET A 1 11.95 15.56 -0.16
C MET A 1 10.48 15.68 0.16
N ALA A 2 9.93 16.85 0.37
CA ALA A 2 8.51 16.97 0.69
C ALA A 2 7.66 16.61 -0.54
N ILE A 3 6.66 15.75 -0.36
CA ILE A 3 5.72 15.35 -1.42
C ILE A 3 4.88 16.57 -1.83
N THR A 4 4.70 16.77 -3.13
CA THR A 4 3.84 17.82 -3.70
C THR A 4 2.50 17.24 -4.15
N TRP A 5 1.52 18.10 -4.38
CA TRP A 5 0.23 17.69 -4.94
C TRP A 5 0.40 17.02 -6.32
N ALA A 6 1.30 17.52 -7.15
CA ALA A 6 1.59 16.95 -8.46
C ALA A 6 2.13 15.51 -8.35
N ASP A 7 3.02 15.25 -7.40
CA ASP A 7 3.57 13.91 -7.19
C ASP A 7 2.48 12.90 -6.84
N ILE A 8 1.51 13.31 -6.00
CA ILE A 8 0.41 12.44 -5.56
C ILE A 8 -0.55 12.10 -6.72
N LEU A 9 -0.72 12.99 -7.69
CA LEU A 9 -1.58 12.74 -8.86
C LEU A 9 -1.08 11.59 -9.74
N ASP A 10 0.21 11.29 -9.70
CA ASP A 10 0.83 10.20 -10.45
C ASP A 10 0.84 8.85 -9.69
N TRP A 11 0.34 8.83 -8.47
CA TRP A 11 0.31 7.62 -7.67
C TRP A 11 -0.63 6.56 -8.24
N THR A 12 -0.21 5.31 -8.14
CA THR A 12 -1.01 4.14 -8.54
C THR A 12 -0.73 2.96 -7.59
N THR A 13 -1.72 2.09 -7.39
CA THR A 13 -1.56 0.87 -6.59
C THR A 13 -0.92 -0.29 -7.37
N GLY A 14 -0.86 -0.20 -8.71
CA GLY A 14 -0.45 -1.31 -9.59
C GLY A 14 0.85 -2.00 -9.22
N PRO A 15 1.97 -1.27 -8.97
CA PRO A 15 3.22 -1.89 -8.54
C PRO A 15 3.09 -2.65 -7.21
N LEU A 16 2.35 -2.10 -6.25
CA LEU A 16 2.11 -2.74 -4.95
C LEU A 16 1.22 -3.99 -5.07
N ASP A 17 0.21 -3.95 -5.93
CA ASP A 17 -0.65 -5.09 -6.25
C ASP A 17 0.17 -6.24 -6.86
N SER A 18 1.11 -5.94 -7.77
CA SER A 18 2.01 -6.94 -8.35
C SER A 18 2.91 -7.58 -7.29
N ILE A 19 3.54 -6.77 -6.43
CA ILE A 19 4.42 -7.27 -5.36
C ILE A 19 3.61 -8.12 -4.37
N ALA A 20 2.43 -7.70 -3.97
CA ALA A 20 1.56 -8.46 -3.07
C ALA A 20 1.20 -9.83 -3.67
N SER A 21 0.87 -9.88 -4.97
CA SER A 21 0.57 -11.11 -5.68
C SER A 21 1.78 -12.07 -5.73
N ASP A 22 2.97 -11.54 -6.02
CA ASP A 22 4.21 -12.34 -6.08
C ASP A 22 4.59 -12.89 -4.71
N LEU A 23 4.43 -12.10 -3.64
CA LEU A 23 4.65 -12.53 -2.27
C LEU A 23 3.65 -13.62 -1.84
N ALA A 24 2.38 -13.48 -2.21
CA ALA A 24 1.35 -14.50 -1.94
C ALA A 24 1.68 -15.84 -2.63
N ALA A 25 2.10 -15.80 -3.89
CA ALA A 25 2.53 -16.98 -4.63
C ALA A 25 3.77 -17.63 -3.98
N SER A 26 4.75 -16.82 -3.56
CA SER A 26 5.96 -17.27 -2.87
C SER A 26 5.63 -17.91 -1.52
N SER A 27 4.74 -17.31 -0.73
CA SER A 27 4.27 -17.88 0.54
C SER A 27 3.62 -19.24 0.35
N LYS A 28 2.75 -19.38 -0.65
CA LYS A 28 2.10 -20.64 -1.00
C LYS A 28 3.11 -21.71 -1.40
N ALA A 29 4.11 -21.36 -2.20
CA ALA A 29 5.17 -22.28 -2.62
C ALA A 29 6.02 -22.77 -1.43
N LEU A 30 6.35 -21.87 -0.49
CA LEU A 30 7.09 -22.21 0.72
C LEU A 30 6.32 -23.18 1.63
N VAL A 31 5.02 -22.95 1.81
CA VAL A 31 4.15 -23.85 2.60
C VAL A 31 4.05 -25.22 1.93
N SER A 32 3.89 -25.28 0.60
CA SER A 32 3.88 -26.54 -0.14
C SER A 32 5.19 -27.29 0.02
N ALA A 33 6.33 -26.62 -0.15
CA ALA A 33 7.64 -27.25 0.03
C ALA A 33 7.86 -27.77 1.45
N ALA A 34 7.39 -27.07 2.48
CA ALA A 34 7.45 -27.53 3.86
C ALA A 34 6.61 -28.80 4.07
N ASN A 35 5.40 -28.84 3.53
CA ASN A 35 4.52 -30.02 3.61
C ASN A 35 5.14 -31.21 2.87
N ASP A 36 5.64 -31.01 1.66
CA ASP A 36 6.31 -32.08 0.87
C ASP A 36 7.51 -32.64 1.61
N GLY A 37 8.31 -31.78 2.26
CA GLY A 37 9.44 -32.20 3.09
C GLY A 37 9.00 -33.04 4.30
N GLN A 38 7.88 -32.67 4.92
CA GLN A 38 7.31 -33.43 6.04
C GLN A 38 6.82 -34.81 5.58
N ASP A 39 6.12 -34.89 4.46
CA ASP A 39 5.61 -36.12 3.90
C ASP A 39 6.76 -37.08 3.49
N CYS A 40 7.81 -36.55 2.86
CA CYS A 40 9.01 -37.29 2.54
C CYS A 40 9.70 -37.85 3.80
N ALA A 41 9.83 -37.05 4.86
CA ALA A 41 10.44 -37.50 6.12
C ALA A 41 9.58 -38.59 6.81
N ALA A 42 8.26 -38.50 6.74
CA ALA A 42 7.32 -39.49 7.29
C ALA A 42 7.32 -40.79 6.51
N ALA A 43 7.57 -40.76 5.19
CA ALA A 43 7.60 -41.92 4.33
C ALA A 43 8.83 -42.84 4.57
N ILE A 44 9.86 -42.37 5.25
CA ILE A 44 11.06 -43.16 5.57
C ILE A 44 10.72 -44.14 6.68
N GLN A 45 10.60 -45.44 6.33
CA GLN A 45 10.24 -46.48 7.28
C GLN A 45 11.45 -47.15 7.96
N SER A 46 12.64 -46.98 7.41
CA SER A 46 13.87 -47.54 7.96
C SER A 46 14.28 -46.89 9.30
N GLN A 47 15.01 -47.67 10.11
CA GLN A 47 15.54 -47.20 11.39
C GLN A 47 17.07 -47.30 11.39
N GLY A 48 17.73 -46.43 12.12
CA GLY A 48 19.19 -46.37 12.23
C GLY A 48 19.72 -44.96 12.35
N SER A 49 21.00 -44.82 12.66
CA SER A 49 21.65 -43.55 12.90
C SER A 49 21.61 -42.61 11.66
N ALA A 50 21.77 -43.18 10.45
CA ALA A 50 21.70 -42.40 9.22
C ALA A 50 20.27 -41.86 8.97
N VAL A 51 19.25 -42.66 9.23
CA VAL A 51 17.85 -42.24 9.10
C VAL A 51 17.49 -41.19 10.12
N THR A 52 17.98 -41.31 11.37
CA THR A 52 17.80 -40.29 12.41
C THR A 52 18.45 -38.99 11.98
N ALA A 53 19.66 -39.00 11.42
CA ALA A 53 20.33 -37.80 10.90
C ALA A 53 19.55 -37.15 9.77
N ILE A 54 19.00 -37.92 8.83
CA ILE A 54 18.16 -37.40 7.73
C ILE A 54 16.88 -36.76 8.26
N ARG A 55 16.17 -37.39 9.20
CA ARG A 55 14.97 -36.84 9.82
C ARG A 55 15.26 -35.52 10.58
N THR A 56 16.39 -35.47 11.31
CA THR A 56 16.81 -34.28 12.01
C THR A 56 17.12 -33.13 11.04
N ALA A 57 17.83 -33.40 9.95
CA ALA A 57 18.12 -32.44 8.90
C ALA A 57 16.83 -31.93 8.21
N ALA A 58 15.90 -32.83 7.90
CA ALA A 58 14.60 -32.50 7.32
C ALA A 58 13.79 -31.59 8.25
N ALA A 59 13.71 -31.93 9.54
CA ALA A 59 13.01 -31.11 10.53
C ALA A 59 13.60 -29.70 10.65
N LYS A 60 14.93 -29.60 10.63
CA LYS A 60 15.62 -28.29 10.65
C LYS A 60 15.34 -27.46 9.40
N ASN A 61 15.33 -28.09 8.22
CA ASN A 61 15.02 -27.42 6.97
C ASN A 61 13.57 -26.93 6.94
N MET A 62 12.61 -27.75 7.42
CA MET A 62 11.21 -27.36 7.53
C MET A 62 11.01 -26.17 8.48
N ALA A 63 11.71 -26.16 9.62
CA ALA A 63 11.66 -25.02 10.53
C ALA A 63 12.20 -23.74 9.88
N SER A 64 13.27 -23.84 9.09
CA SER A 64 13.79 -22.72 8.31
C SER A 64 12.83 -22.22 7.26
N LEU A 65 12.17 -23.12 6.52
CA LEU A 65 11.13 -22.76 5.54
C LEU A 65 9.92 -22.07 6.21
N ALA A 66 9.49 -22.57 7.35
CA ALA A 66 8.41 -21.95 8.13
C ALA A 66 8.77 -20.52 8.59
N GLN A 67 10.03 -20.30 8.99
CA GLN A 67 10.51 -18.95 9.34
C GLN A 67 10.51 -18.01 8.13
N VAL A 68 10.98 -18.49 6.97
CA VAL A 68 10.93 -17.71 5.73
C VAL A 68 9.50 -17.39 5.33
N ALA A 69 8.58 -18.34 5.43
CA ALA A 69 7.16 -18.12 5.15
C ALA A 69 6.55 -17.05 6.08
N THR A 70 6.92 -17.06 7.36
CA THR A 70 6.51 -16.00 8.32
C THR A 70 7.03 -14.62 7.89
N ASN A 71 8.29 -14.52 7.47
CA ASN A 71 8.88 -13.27 7.02
C ASN A 71 8.20 -12.76 5.73
N VAL A 72 7.89 -13.67 4.78
CA VAL A 72 7.16 -13.33 3.54
C VAL A 72 5.75 -12.82 3.87
N ASN A 73 5.05 -13.46 4.80
CA ASN A 73 3.72 -13.02 5.23
C ASN A 73 3.77 -11.63 5.90
N SER A 74 4.80 -11.36 6.71
CA SER A 74 4.99 -10.03 7.32
C SER A 74 5.24 -8.96 6.26
N ALA A 75 6.06 -9.26 5.25
CA ALA A 75 6.29 -8.36 4.12
C ALA A 75 5.01 -8.12 3.31
N MET A 76 4.21 -9.17 3.09
CA MET A 76 2.92 -9.06 2.38
C MET A 76 1.96 -8.14 3.13
N MET A 77 1.83 -8.27 4.46
CA MET A 77 1.00 -7.39 5.27
C MET A 77 1.45 -5.92 5.20
N ALA A 78 2.76 -5.67 5.20
CA ALA A 78 3.29 -4.32 5.05
C ALA A 78 2.96 -3.72 3.66
N ILE A 79 3.11 -4.50 2.59
CA ILE A 79 2.76 -4.08 1.23
C ILE A 79 1.24 -3.83 1.08
N GLU A 80 0.40 -4.68 1.66
CA GLU A 80 -1.05 -4.47 1.68
C GLU A 80 -1.42 -3.18 2.43
N GLY A 81 -0.78 -2.92 3.58
CA GLY A 81 -0.97 -1.68 4.32
C GLY A 81 -0.58 -0.44 3.52
N ALA A 82 0.57 -0.46 2.85
CA ALA A 82 1.02 0.61 1.97
C ALA A 82 0.05 0.82 0.79
N ARG A 83 -0.40 -0.27 0.15
CA ARG A 83 -1.40 -0.21 -0.93
C ARG A 83 -2.70 0.45 -0.48
N ASP A 84 -3.22 0.07 0.68
CA ASP A 84 -4.46 0.62 1.22
C ASP A 84 -4.28 2.11 1.60
N GLY A 85 -3.10 2.49 2.08
CA GLY A 85 -2.73 3.89 2.29
C GLY A 85 -2.75 4.70 1.00
N VAL A 86 -2.08 4.21 -0.04
CA VAL A 86 -2.08 4.84 -1.38
C VAL A 86 -3.51 4.96 -1.93
N ALA A 87 -4.31 3.89 -1.87
CA ALA A 87 -5.70 3.90 -2.35
C ALA A 87 -6.55 4.94 -1.60
N THR A 88 -6.36 5.10 -0.30
CA THR A 88 -7.05 6.09 0.51
C THR A 88 -6.68 7.51 0.11
N VAL A 89 -5.38 7.78 -0.09
CA VAL A 89 -4.91 9.10 -0.55
C VAL A 89 -5.49 9.41 -1.92
N MET A 90 -5.45 8.48 -2.87
CA MET A 90 -6.02 8.65 -4.21
C MET A 90 -7.52 8.95 -4.18
N ALA A 91 -8.30 8.26 -3.34
CA ALA A 91 -9.72 8.54 -3.17
C ALA A 91 -9.99 9.95 -2.63
N ASN A 92 -9.18 10.39 -1.67
CA ASN A 92 -9.24 11.74 -1.11
C ASN A 92 -8.88 12.81 -2.15
N VAL A 93 -7.89 12.54 -3.01
CA VAL A 93 -7.51 13.40 -4.13
C VAL A 93 -8.68 13.57 -5.10
N GLN A 94 -9.31 12.47 -5.51
CA GLN A 94 -10.47 12.51 -6.40
C GLN A 94 -11.63 13.32 -5.79
N SER A 95 -11.89 13.13 -4.50
CA SER A 95 -12.91 13.89 -3.78
C SER A 95 -12.59 15.40 -3.72
N ALA A 96 -11.33 15.75 -3.48
CA ALA A 96 -10.88 17.15 -3.47
C ALA A 96 -10.98 17.80 -4.85
N GLN A 97 -10.63 17.07 -5.92
CA GLN A 97 -10.77 17.55 -7.30
C GLN A 97 -12.23 17.75 -7.70
N ALA A 98 -13.13 16.80 -7.33
CA ALA A 98 -14.57 16.94 -7.57
C ALA A 98 -15.13 18.16 -6.84
N TYR A 99 -14.78 18.33 -5.56
CA TYR A 99 -15.18 19.50 -4.77
C TYR A 99 -14.69 20.81 -5.38
N ALA A 100 -13.43 20.84 -5.86
CA ALA A 100 -12.88 22.00 -6.55
C ALA A 100 -13.68 22.38 -7.78
N ALA A 101 -14.03 21.39 -8.62
CA ALA A 101 -14.80 21.61 -9.83
C ALA A 101 -16.21 22.14 -9.54
N GLU A 102 -16.89 21.60 -8.51
CA GLU A 102 -18.24 22.00 -8.12
C GLU A 102 -18.31 23.41 -7.50
N ASN A 103 -17.20 23.88 -6.89
CA ASN A 103 -17.17 25.11 -6.10
C ASN A 103 -16.33 26.22 -6.74
N HIS A 104 -16.08 26.16 -8.04
CA HIS A 104 -15.29 27.16 -8.76
C HIS A 104 -13.90 27.40 -8.12
N CYS A 105 -13.20 26.31 -7.79
CA CYS A 105 -11.85 26.33 -7.25
C CYS A 105 -10.87 25.62 -8.18
N THR A 106 -9.59 25.98 -8.06
CA THR A 106 -8.47 25.34 -8.76
C THR A 106 -7.41 24.95 -7.75
N ILE A 107 -6.87 23.73 -7.87
CA ILE A 107 -5.74 23.24 -7.10
C ILE A 107 -4.51 23.26 -8.00
N ALA A 108 -3.48 24.03 -7.62
CA ALA A 108 -2.23 24.12 -8.37
C ALA A 108 -1.32 22.91 -8.05
N ALA A 109 -0.25 22.74 -8.84
CA ALA A 109 0.70 21.64 -8.71
C ALA A 109 1.40 21.57 -7.35
N ASP A 110 1.59 22.71 -6.70
CA ASP A 110 2.16 22.82 -5.36
C ASP A 110 1.16 22.58 -4.22
N GLY A 111 -0.13 22.35 -4.56
CA GLY A 111 -1.22 22.18 -3.61
C GLY A 111 -1.87 23.49 -3.15
N SER A 112 -1.50 24.63 -3.70
CA SER A 112 -2.20 25.87 -3.42
C SER A 112 -3.58 25.89 -4.07
N VAL A 113 -4.59 26.40 -3.34
CA VAL A 113 -5.97 26.46 -3.80
C VAL A 113 -6.39 27.92 -4.03
N SER A 114 -7.02 28.16 -5.16
CA SER A 114 -7.55 29.48 -5.51
C SER A 114 -8.98 29.39 -6.05
N SER A 115 -9.77 30.45 -5.84
CA SER A 115 -11.07 30.59 -6.50
C SER A 115 -10.87 30.98 -7.97
N ASN A 116 -11.68 30.40 -8.87
CA ASN A 116 -11.73 30.76 -10.29
C ASN A 116 -13.09 31.35 -10.72
N ALA A 117 -13.90 31.81 -9.77
CA ALA A 117 -15.23 32.39 -9.99
C ALA A 117 -15.19 33.86 -10.48
N TYR A 118 -14.21 34.27 -11.28
CA TYR A 118 -13.98 35.66 -11.66
C TYR A 118 -15.15 36.29 -12.44
N ASN A 119 -15.88 35.49 -13.22
CA ASN A 119 -16.98 35.94 -14.07
C ASN A 119 -18.37 35.69 -13.46
N GLU A 120 -18.42 35.21 -12.22
CA GLU A 120 -19.66 34.88 -11.53
C GLU A 120 -20.23 36.08 -10.76
N ASP A 121 -21.46 35.95 -10.27
CA ASP A 121 -22.06 36.96 -9.38
C ASP A 121 -21.35 37.03 -8.01
N GLU A 122 -21.60 38.11 -7.28
CA GLU A 122 -20.90 38.36 -5.99
C GLU A 122 -21.17 37.29 -4.93
N THR A 123 -22.34 36.65 -4.96
CA THR A 123 -22.70 35.55 -4.04
C THR A 123 -21.88 34.33 -4.35
N THR A 124 -21.78 33.95 -5.61
CA THR A 124 -20.98 32.81 -6.08
C THR A 124 -19.49 33.04 -5.85
N LYS A 125 -18.97 34.26 -6.07
CA LYS A 125 -17.58 34.63 -5.74
C LYS A 125 -17.28 34.45 -4.26
N GLN A 126 -18.16 34.91 -3.39
CA GLN A 126 -17.98 34.80 -1.95
C GLN A 126 -18.02 33.32 -1.49
N GLN A 127 -18.94 32.53 -2.05
CA GLN A 127 -19.02 31.09 -1.77
C GLN A 127 -17.75 30.37 -2.25
N ALA A 128 -17.26 30.67 -3.45
CA ALA A 128 -16.06 30.06 -4.00
C ALA A 128 -14.82 30.44 -3.18
N PHE A 129 -14.73 31.64 -2.63
CA PHE A 129 -13.66 32.05 -1.74
C PHE A 129 -13.66 31.24 -0.43
N LEU A 130 -14.83 31.06 0.19
CA LEU A 130 -14.96 30.24 1.41
C LEU A 130 -14.68 28.77 1.13
N ALA A 131 -15.12 28.26 -0.03
CA ALA A 131 -14.83 26.91 -0.47
C ALA A 131 -13.33 26.70 -0.69
N ALA A 132 -12.63 27.67 -1.27
CA ALA A 132 -11.17 27.62 -1.46
C ALA A 132 -10.41 27.52 -0.13
N ASP A 133 -10.80 28.28 0.90
CA ASP A 133 -10.19 28.19 2.23
C ASP A 133 -10.41 26.79 2.87
N SER A 134 -11.61 26.26 2.75
CA SER A 134 -11.94 24.91 3.23
C SER A 134 -11.17 23.83 2.46
N LEU A 135 -11.12 23.94 1.15
CA LEU A 135 -10.42 23.00 0.28
C LEU A 135 -8.90 23.04 0.52
N GLN A 136 -8.32 24.21 0.79
CA GLN A 136 -6.91 24.34 1.12
C GLN A 136 -6.53 23.49 2.35
N LYS A 137 -7.38 23.50 3.38
CA LYS A 137 -7.17 22.68 4.58
C LYS A 137 -7.23 21.17 4.24
N THR A 138 -8.16 20.79 3.38
CA THR A 138 -8.30 19.40 2.90
C THR A 138 -7.08 18.98 2.09
N VAL A 139 -6.62 19.79 1.14
CA VAL A 139 -5.43 19.52 0.33
C VAL A 139 -4.18 19.38 1.20
N ASN A 140 -3.99 20.29 2.16
CA ASN A 140 -2.87 20.22 3.09
C ASN A 140 -2.90 18.92 3.92
N LYS A 141 -4.09 18.46 4.33
CA LYS A 141 -4.24 17.20 5.02
C LYS A 141 -3.89 16.02 4.12
N ILE A 142 -4.36 16.00 2.87
CA ILE A 142 -4.05 14.93 1.90
C ILE A 142 -2.54 14.85 1.66
N ILE A 143 -1.85 15.96 1.47
CA ILE A 143 -0.39 16.01 1.30
C ILE A 143 0.32 15.43 2.52
N LYS A 144 -0.13 15.80 3.72
CA LYS A 144 0.42 15.26 4.97
C LYS A 144 0.18 13.75 5.12
N ASP A 145 -1.03 13.29 4.78
CA ASP A 145 -1.37 11.85 4.82
C ASP A 145 -0.53 11.07 3.79
N ALA A 146 -0.27 11.66 2.62
CA ALA A 146 0.61 11.10 1.60
C ALA A 146 2.07 11.00 2.06
N ASP A 147 2.60 12.06 2.69
CA ASP A 147 3.95 12.07 3.26
C ASP A 147 4.12 10.98 4.33
N GLN A 148 3.07 10.70 5.11
CA GLN A 148 3.07 9.59 6.07
C GLN A 148 3.13 8.23 5.37
N VAL A 149 2.35 8.02 4.32
CA VAL A 149 2.34 6.76 3.54
C VAL A 149 3.68 6.52 2.84
N ASP A 150 4.36 7.57 2.39
CA ASP A 150 5.68 7.46 1.75
C ASP A 150 6.81 7.18 2.75
N THR A 151 6.58 7.45 4.03
CA THR A 151 7.58 7.31 5.09
C THR A 151 7.49 5.98 5.84
N ASP A 152 6.29 5.38 5.92
CA ASP A 152 6.00 4.12 6.62
C ASP A 152 6.39 2.89 5.78
#